data_126a455438d6102a5bf19b9665fa978c
#
_entry.id   126a455438d6102a5bf19b9665fa978c
#
_cell.length_a   1.000
_cell.length_b   1.000
_cell.length_c   1.000
_cell.angle_alpha   90.00
_cell.angle_beta   90.00
_cell.angle_gamma   90.00
#
_symmetry.space_group_name_H-M   'P 1'
#
loop_
_entity.id
_entity.type
_entity.pdbx_description
1 polymer ?
#
loop_
_entity_poly.entity_id
_entity_poly.type
_entity_poly.pdbx_seq_one_letter_code
_entity_poly.pdbx_strand_id
1 'polypeptide(L)'
;TMPTRHPTVPIGPSSFNSKENPMTAVPQVDPRDVPAGATIIDVREDYEWEGGHVTGAKHITLSTLADRLAELPAPGEDFYVICHGGGRSNRAATFLRGCGYAAHNIAGGTSAWFAAGLPMTSENGEAPAVVH
;
A
#
# COMPACT_ATOMS: atom_id res chain seq x y z
N THR A 1 -32.12 25.75 10.88
CA THR A 1 -31.81 25.56 10.65
C THR A 1 -31.13 25.09 10.58
N MET A 2 -31.13 24.86 10.78
CA MET A 2 -30.55 24.36 10.61
C MET A 2 -29.77 23.93 10.31
N PRO A 3 -29.69 23.77 10.35
CA PRO A 3 -28.93 23.30 10.02
C PRO A 3 -28.10 22.83 9.79
N THR A 4 -28.02 22.72 9.88
CA THR A 4 -27.31 22.27 9.58
C THR A 4 -26.60 21.69 9.53
N ARG A 5 -26.59 21.51 9.56
CA ARG A 5 -26.04 21.01 9.47
C ARG A 5 -25.40 20.46 9.21
N HIS A 6 -25.29 20.18 9.43
CA HIS A 6 -24.76 19.60 9.22
C HIS A 6 -24.33 18.94 9.24
N PRO A 7 -24.45 18.84 9.16
CA PRO A 7 -24.00 17.99 9.22
C PRO A 7 -23.31 17.44 9.48
N THR A 8 -23.32 17.22 9.77
CA THR A 8 -22.86 16.66 10.00
C THR A 8 -22.42 16.02 10.37
N VAL A 9 -22.53 15.85 10.68
CA VAL A 9 -22.22 15.15 11.04
C VAL A 9 -22.04 14.51 11.48
N PRO A 10 -22.16 14.17 11.53
CA PRO A 10 -21.97 13.40 12.04
C PRO A 10 -21.59 13.03 12.54
N ILE A 11 -21.63 12.77 12.89
CA ILE A 11 -21.31 12.33 13.32
C ILE A 11 -21.17 11.79 13.79
N GLY A 12 -21.16 11.39 14.06
CA GLY A 12 -21.02 10.70 14.44
C GLY A 12 -20.65 10.19 15.04
N PRO A 13 -20.78 9.74 15.45
CA PRO A 13 -20.28 9.12 15.99
C PRO A 13 -19.82 8.58 16.25
N SER A 14 -19.87 8.36 16.45
CA SER A 14 -19.44 7.89 16.50
C SER A 14 -19.02 7.47 16.53
N SER A 15 -19.39 7.30 16.67
CA SER A 15 -18.82 6.90 16.66
C SER A 15 -18.21 6.87 16.17
N PHE A 16 -18.99 7.10 16.16
CA PHE A 16 -18.03 6.74 15.42
C PHE A 16 -16.78 6.47 16.01
N ASN A 17 -16.42 5.64 15.70
CA ASN A 17 -15.17 5.30 16.19
C ASN A 17 -14.13 6.22 15.60
N SER A 18 -13.50 7.00 16.42
CA SER A 18 -12.64 8.06 15.94
C SER A 18 -11.41 7.55 15.18
N LYS A 19 -10.95 6.33 15.47
CA LYS A 19 -9.79 5.80 14.74
C LYS A 19 -10.15 5.30 13.36
N GLU A 20 -11.40 5.27 13.03
CA GLU A 20 -11.88 4.80 11.76
C GLU A 20 -12.14 5.94 10.79
N ASN A 21 -11.19 6.84 10.64
CA ASN A 21 -11.32 7.93 9.70
C ASN A 21 -11.35 7.36 8.26
N PRO A 22 -12.49 7.46 7.54
CA PRO A 22 -12.58 6.88 6.20
C PRO A 22 -11.59 7.47 5.21
N MET A 23 -11.16 8.73 5.42
CA MET A 23 -10.22 9.39 4.50
C MET A 23 -8.82 8.79 4.60
N THR A 24 -8.47 8.22 5.76
CA THR A 24 -7.13 7.69 5.97
C THR A 24 -7.13 6.20 6.26
N ALA A 25 -8.30 5.59 6.35
CA ALA A 25 -8.38 4.14 6.55
C ALA A 25 -7.82 3.43 5.33
N VAL A 26 -6.88 2.51 5.54
CA VAL A 26 -6.20 1.82 4.47
C VAL A 26 -6.84 0.45 4.26
N PRO A 27 -7.38 0.19 3.08
CA PRO A 27 -7.87 -1.15 2.78
C PRO A 27 -6.74 -2.16 2.82
N GLN A 28 -6.99 -3.29 3.46
CA GLN A 28 -6.02 -4.37 3.56
C GLN A 28 -6.41 -5.45 2.57
N VAL A 29 -5.47 -5.83 1.70
CA VAL A 29 -5.75 -6.76 0.62
C VAL A 29 -4.84 -7.98 0.76
N ASP A 30 -5.44 -9.17 0.74
CA ASP A 30 -4.66 -10.41 0.73
C ASP A 30 -3.88 -10.48 -0.59
N PRO A 31 -2.62 -10.96 -0.58
CA PRO A 31 -1.85 -11.07 -1.83
C PRO A 31 -2.60 -11.77 -2.96
N ARG A 32 -3.39 -12.79 -2.63
CA ARG A 32 -4.12 -13.55 -3.64
C ARG A 32 -5.29 -12.79 -4.24
N ASP A 33 -5.70 -11.70 -3.60
CA ASP A 33 -6.83 -10.89 -4.08
C ASP A 33 -6.37 -9.66 -4.87
N VAL A 34 -5.07 -9.46 -5.03
CA VAL A 34 -4.55 -8.37 -5.85
C VAL A 34 -4.85 -8.68 -7.31
N PRO A 35 -5.54 -7.79 -8.03
CA PRO A 35 -5.90 -8.07 -9.42
C PRO A 35 -4.68 -8.25 -10.31
N ALA A 36 -4.80 -9.13 -11.30
CA ALA A 36 -3.75 -9.30 -12.31
C ALA A 36 -3.57 -7.98 -13.05
N GLY A 37 -2.33 -7.58 -13.27
CA GLY A 37 -2.02 -6.33 -13.96
C GLY A 37 -2.11 -5.10 -13.08
N ALA A 38 -2.38 -5.27 -11.78
CA ALA A 38 -2.45 -4.14 -10.85
C ALA A 38 -1.08 -3.46 -10.72
N THR A 39 -1.11 -2.15 -10.45
CA THR A 39 0.11 -1.42 -10.13
C THR A 39 0.47 -1.71 -8.68
N ILE A 40 1.70 -2.20 -8.45
CA ILE A 40 2.20 -2.50 -7.12
C ILE A 40 3.47 -1.68 -6.89
N ILE A 41 3.50 -0.95 -5.78
CA ILE A 41 4.64 -0.13 -5.39
C ILE A 41 5.31 -0.79 -4.19
N ASP A 42 6.59 -1.14 -4.35
CA ASP A 42 7.38 -1.76 -3.28
C ASP A 42 8.18 -0.65 -2.58
N VAL A 43 7.95 -0.48 -1.29
CA VAL A 43 8.57 0.62 -0.52
C VAL A 43 9.73 0.15 0.34
N ARG A 44 10.23 -1.07 0.10
CA ARG A 44 11.37 -1.62 0.87
C ARG A 44 12.69 -0.99 0.44
N GLU A 45 13.75 -1.32 1.18
CA GLU A 45 15.10 -0.86 0.87
C GLU A 45 15.65 -1.58 -0.37
N ASP A 46 16.70 -1.00 -0.95
CA ASP A 46 17.28 -1.53 -2.19
C ASP A 46 17.74 -2.97 -2.04
N TYR A 47 18.37 -3.32 -0.91
CA TYR A 47 18.88 -4.68 -0.75
C TYR A 47 17.75 -5.70 -0.63
N GLU A 48 16.62 -5.29 -0.06
CA GLU A 48 15.45 -6.17 0.02
C GLU A 48 14.87 -6.42 -1.36
N TRP A 49 14.78 -5.36 -2.16
CA TRP A 49 14.26 -5.44 -3.52
C TRP A 49 15.14 -6.36 -4.39
N GLU A 50 16.45 -6.20 -4.30
CA GLU A 50 17.37 -6.97 -5.14
C GLU A 50 17.29 -8.46 -4.90
N GLY A 51 17.02 -8.88 -3.67
CA GLY A 51 16.93 -10.28 -3.33
C GLY A 51 15.64 -10.96 -3.79
N GLY A 52 14.59 -10.19 -4.01
CA GLY A 52 13.32 -10.72 -4.49
C GLY A 52 12.20 -9.72 -4.29
N HIS A 53 11.42 -9.52 -5.35
CA HIS A 53 10.28 -8.61 -5.31
C HIS A 53 9.16 -9.16 -6.20
N VAL A 54 7.97 -8.62 -6.03
CA VAL A 54 6.83 -9.01 -6.85
C VAL A 54 7.13 -8.71 -8.31
N THR A 55 6.90 -9.68 -9.17
CA THR A 55 7.12 -9.51 -10.61
C THR A 55 6.24 -8.36 -11.13
N GLY A 56 6.87 -7.40 -11.80
CA GLY A 56 6.17 -6.25 -12.36
C GLY A 56 5.98 -5.08 -11.41
N ALA A 57 6.37 -5.21 -10.14
CA ALA A 57 6.25 -4.11 -9.20
C ALA A 57 7.24 -2.99 -9.51
N LYS A 58 6.90 -1.79 -9.06
CA LYS A 58 7.78 -0.64 -9.17
C LYS A 58 8.40 -0.35 -7.81
N HIS A 59 9.68 -0.07 -7.80
CA HIS A 59 10.40 0.18 -6.55
C HIS A 59 10.48 1.68 -6.26
N ILE A 60 9.89 2.08 -5.15
CA ILE A 60 10.00 3.45 -4.64
C ILE A 60 10.20 3.31 -3.13
N THR A 61 11.42 3.52 -2.64
CA THR A 61 11.69 3.36 -1.22
C THR A 61 10.86 4.33 -0.39
N LEU A 62 10.52 3.90 0.82
CA LEU A 62 9.70 4.72 1.71
C LEU A 62 10.31 6.10 1.92
N SER A 63 11.63 6.17 2.05
CA SER A 63 12.32 7.44 2.30
C SER A 63 12.26 8.42 1.13
N THR A 64 12.04 7.93 -0.09
CA THR A 64 11.96 8.79 -1.28
C THR A 64 10.55 9.00 -1.78
N LEU A 65 9.58 8.33 -1.16
CA LEU A 65 8.21 8.30 -1.66
C LEU A 65 7.61 9.71 -1.81
N ALA A 66 7.79 10.55 -0.80
CA ALA A 66 7.21 11.90 -0.81
C ALA A 66 7.75 12.74 -1.97
N ASP A 67 8.97 12.46 -2.44
CA ASP A 67 9.59 13.19 -3.54
C ASP A 67 9.24 12.60 -4.92
N ARG A 68 8.57 11.45 -4.93
CA ARG A 68 8.32 10.72 -6.17
C ARG A 68 6.83 10.49 -6.42
N LEU A 69 5.98 11.36 -5.89
CA LEU A 69 4.52 11.21 -6.03
C LEU A 69 4.07 11.28 -7.49
N ALA A 70 4.83 11.98 -8.34
CA ALA A 70 4.50 12.08 -9.76
C ALA A 70 4.59 10.73 -10.49
N GLU A 71 5.24 9.74 -9.88
CA GLU A 71 5.37 8.40 -10.48
C GLU A 71 4.22 7.47 -10.11
N LEU A 72 3.29 7.93 -9.29
CA LEU A 72 2.15 7.13 -8.86
C LEU A 72 1.00 7.26 -9.84
N PRO A 73 0.06 6.29 -9.82
CA PRO A 73 -1.18 6.44 -10.58
C PRO A 73 -1.93 7.71 -10.17
N ALA A 74 -2.76 8.21 -11.06
CA ALA A 74 -3.52 9.42 -10.80
C ALA A 74 -4.45 9.23 -9.60
N PRO A 75 -4.81 10.32 -8.89
CA PRO A 75 -5.78 10.22 -7.81
C PRO A 75 -7.05 9.53 -8.27
N GLY A 76 -7.54 8.60 -7.47
CA GLY A 76 -8.72 7.81 -7.81
C GLY A 76 -8.44 6.51 -8.54
N GLU A 77 -7.22 6.32 -9.02
CA GLU A 77 -6.82 5.04 -9.62
C GLU A 77 -6.22 4.14 -8.56
N ASP A 78 -6.79 2.96 -8.40
CA ASP A 78 -6.36 2.02 -7.38
C ASP A 78 -4.95 1.52 -7.65
N PHE A 79 -4.14 1.44 -6.60
CA PHE A 79 -2.86 0.78 -6.65
C PHE A 79 -2.53 0.19 -5.28
N TYR A 80 -1.49 -0.63 -5.23
CA TYR A 80 -1.20 -1.44 -4.06
C TYR A 80 0.21 -1.19 -3.60
N VAL A 81 0.42 -1.15 -2.28
CA VAL A 81 1.72 -0.87 -1.69
C VAL A 81 2.15 -2.09 -0.89
N ILE A 82 3.40 -2.49 -1.04
CA ILE A 82 3.92 -3.69 -0.40
C ILE A 82 5.25 -3.38 0.31
N CYS A 83 5.48 -4.02 1.45
CA CYS A 83 6.77 -4.04 2.10
C CYS A 83 7.05 -5.47 2.58
N HIS A 84 7.95 -5.66 3.53
CA HIS A 84 8.28 -7.02 3.97
C HIS A 84 7.10 -7.70 4.69
N GLY A 85 6.58 -7.06 5.73
CA GLY A 85 5.51 -7.65 6.55
C GLY A 85 4.22 -6.86 6.60
N GLY A 86 4.15 -5.74 5.91
CA GLY A 86 2.94 -4.92 5.84
C GLY A 86 2.97 -3.63 6.65
N GLY A 87 3.94 -3.44 7.54
CA GLY A 87 3.97 -2.26 8.42
C GLY A 87 4.38 -0.98 7.73
N ARG A 88 5.51 -1.02 7.02
CA ARG A 88 6.00 0.17 6.29
C ARG A 88 5.04 0.57 5.19
N SER A 89 4.51 -0.43 4.47
CA SER A 89 3.56 -0.16 3.38
C SER A 89 2.25 0.38 3.93
N ASN A 90 1.83 -0.05 5.12
CA ASN A 90 0.63 0.49 5.73
C ASN A 90 0.82 1.98 6.07
N ARG A 91 1.99 2.34 6.59
CA ARG A 91 2.29 3.76 6.85
C ARG A 91 2.36 4.56 5.56
N ALA A 92 2.97 3.98 4.53
CA ALA A 92 3.05 4.63 3.22
C ALA A 92 1.66 4.85 2.65
N ALA A 93 0.81 3.84 2.68
CA ALA A 93 -0.54 3.95 2.15
C ALA A 93 -1.37 4.96 2.93
N THR A 94 -1.20 5.02 4.25
CA THR A 94 -1.87 6.03 5.08
C THR A 94 -1.50 7.43 4.63
N PHE A 95 -0.20 7.68 4.43
CA PHE A 95 0.28 8.97 3.94
C PHE A 95 -0.32 9.28 2.57
N LEU A 96 -0.28 8.31 1.67
CA LEU A 96 -0.74 8.53 0.30
C LEU A 96 -2.25 8.77 0.24
N ARG A 97 -3.02 8.07 1.03
CA ARG A 97 -4.46 8.34 1.07
C ARG A 97 -4.74 9.73 1.62
N GLY A 98 -3.95 10.19 2.56
CA GLY A 98 -4.05 11.56 3.04
C GLY A 98 -3.73 12.59 1.97
N CYS A 99 -2.97 12.20 0.95
CA CYS A 99 -2.64 13.05 -0.20
C CYS A 99 -3.64 12.90 -1.36
N GLY A 100 -4.66 12.05 -1.22
CA GLY A 100 -5.68 11.89 -2.25
C GLY A 100 -5.49 10.69 -3.16
N TYR A 101 -4.50 9.84 -2.90
CA TYR A 101 -4.24 8.66 -3.72
C TYR A 101 -5.00 7.44 -3.21
N ALA A 102 -5.41 6.57 -4.12
CA ALA A 102 -6.18 5.37 -3.78
C ALA A 102 -5.26 4.18 -3.50
N ALA A 103 -4.45 4.30 -2.46
CA ALA A 103 -3.47 3.30 -2.07
C ALA A 103 -4.10 2.23 -1.18
N HIS A 104 -3.79 0.96 -1.48
CA HIS A 104 -4.21 -0.20 -0.70
C HIS A 104 -2.98 -0.89 -0.15
N ASN A 105 -3.05 -1.46 1.04
CA ASN A 105 -1.92 -2.18 1.62
C ASN A 105 -2.05 -3.67 1.35
N ILE A 106 -0.97 -4.29 0.86
CA ILE A 106 -0.95 -5.74 0.70
C ILE A 106 -0.59 -6.35 2.06
N ALA A 107 -1.58 -6.96 2.69
CA ALA A 107 -1.44 -7.50 4.03
C ALA A 107 -0.39 -8.60 4.07
N GLY A 108 0.50 -8.54 5.06
CA GLY A 108 1.57 -9.52 5.22
C GLY A 108 2.75 -9.32 4.27
N GLY A 109 2.65 -8.39 3.34
CA GLY A 109 3.75 -7.97 2.48
C GLY A 109 4.34 -9.06 1.62
N THR A 110 5.62 -8.91 1.25
CA THR A 110 6.31 -9.90 0.42
C THR A 110 6.43 -11.25 1.11
N SER A 111 6.45 -11.27 2.44
CA SER A 111 6.48 -12.52 3.18
C SER A 111 5.23 -13.36 2.87
N ALA A 112 4.05 -12.75 2.93
CA ALA A 112 2.80 -13.44 2.62
C ALA A 112 2.68 -13.74 1.14
N TRP A 113 3.16 -12.82 0.29
CA TRP A 113 3.16 -13.01 -1.15
C TRP A 113 3.96 -14.24 -1.54
N PHE A 114 5.16 -14.35 -1.00
CA PHE A 114 6.06 -15.46 -1.27
C PHE A 114 5.46 -16.78 -0.76
N ALA A 115 4.92 -16.76 0.47
CA ALA A 115 4.31 -17.94 1.06
C ALA A 115 3.10 -18.45 0.26
N ALA A 116 2.40 -17.54 -0.44
CA ALA A 116 1.28 -17.89 -1.29
C ALA A 116 1.71 -18.43 -2.66
N GLY A 117 3.01 -18.46 -2.93
CA GLY A 117 3.53 -19.00 -4.19
C GLY A 117 3.31 -18.10 -5.39
N LEU A 118 3.07 -16.82 -5.15
CA LEU A 118 2.79 -15.87 -6.24
C LEU A 118 4.09 -15.41 -6.91
N PRO A 119 4.03 -14.94 -8.16
CA PRO A 119 5.25 -14.65 -8.94
C PRO A 119 6.14 -13.59 -8.31
N MET A 120 7.43 -13.91 -8.22
CA MET A 120 8.46 -12.98 -7.76
C MET A 120 9.67 -13.08 -8.68
N THR A 121 10.45 -12.00 -8.69
CA THR A 121 11.65 -11.86 -9.53
C THR A 121 12.78 -11.30 -8.67
N SER A 122 14.03 -11.67 -8.96
CA SER A 122 15.18 -11.09 -8.29
C SER A 122 16.03 -10.30 -9.28
N GLU A 123 16.86 -9.41 -8.73
CA GLU A 123 17.80 -8.64 -9.55
C GLU A 123 19.21 -9.17 -9.46
N ASN A 124 19.45 -10.19 -8.64
CA ASN A 124 20.80 -10.70 -8.38
C ASN A 124 21.13 -11.99 -9.15
N GLY A 125 20.25 -12.42 -10.04
CA GLY A 125 20.48 -13.63 -10.84
C GLY A 125 20.18 -14.92 -10.09
N GLU A 126 19.77 -14.83 -8.84
CA GLU A 126 19.42 -15.98 -8.02
C GLU A 126 17.91 -16.18 -8.01
N ALA A 127 17.45 -17.31 -7.50
CA ALA A 127 16.03 -17.50 -7.28
C ALA A 127 15.51 -16.42 -6.32
N PRO A 128 14.32 -15.83 -6.59
CA PRO A 128 13.81 -14.81 -5.69
C PRO A 128 13.59 -15.34 -4.29
N ALA A 129 13.92 -14.52 -3.30
CA ALA A 129 13.72 -14.84 -1.90
C ALA A 129 13.26 -13.60 -1.16
N VAL A 130 12.65 -13.80 0.00
CA VAL A 130 12.27 -12.69 0.87
C VAL A 130 13.45 -12.38 1.77
N VAL A 131 14.04 -11.21 1.59
CA VAL A 131 15.21 -10.77 2.33
C VAL A 131 14.76 -10.01 3.57
N HIS A 132 15.36 -10.33 4.71
CA HIS A 132 15.03 -9.72 5.99
C HIS A 132 15.98 -8.59 6.36
#